data_4ae6bee880463ea4d06168e13e3613a8
#
_entry.id   4ae6bee880463ea4d06168e13e3613a8
#
_cell.length_a   1.000
_cell.length_b   1.000
_cell.length_c   1.000
_cell.angle_alpha   90.00
_cell.angle_beta   90.00
_cell.angle_gamma   90.00
#
_symmetry.space_group_name_H-M   'P 1'
#
loop_
_entity.id
_entity.type
_entity.pdbx_description
1 polymer ?
#
loop_
_entity_poly.entity_id
_entity_poly.type
_entity_poly.pdbx_seq_one_letter_code
_entity_poly.pdbx_strand_id
1 'polypeptide(L)'
;MRKRWNKLWKGFVLFTVVLVVLAGGAGVLFGEELKIASSIRRLSGADRVYYMEADTDYHFEEFLEAGGADSDKEVSAFLTKCISKGFYQMEVTNEGPACSVISALDGAGSHVWGRNFDWDGSVPIIVKCTPKDGYASVSTCDFKNITDSAEIVPEQFAYKMLAIAALYVPMDGMNEAGLCVADLEVNEGGMIAVDTDKPDLTVTTAIRLLLNRAATVEEAVALLGQYDLHASGGISHHLAISDASGASVSVEFVDGEMVVVDTNCVTNFNLANGDPAAGGESAQQRYFKLCEIYEGACGTLTAEAVKQALSQVAKTEGEWWTQWSIVYQQDTQTASYYFYGKYEEEIQITM
;
A
#
# COMPACT_ATOMS: atom_id res chain seq x y z
N MET A 1 -8.41 54.86 -34.20
CA MET A 1 -7.46 53.92 -33.58
C MET A 1 -7.61 53.78 -32.05
N ARG A 2 -7.63 54.84 -31.26
CA ARG A 2 -7.73 54.82 -29.78
C ARG A 2 -8.95 54.08 -29.21
N LYS A 3 -10.14 54.15 -29.82
CA LYS A 3 -11.37 53.45 -29.34
C LYS A 3 -11.30 51.93 -29.54
N ARG A 4 -10.56 51.43 -30.53
CA ARG A 4 -10.41 50.01 -30.82
C ARG A 4 -9.39 49.36 -29.85
N TRP A 5 -8.36 50.08 -29.49
CA TRP A 5 -7.34 49.68 -28.49
C TRP A 5 -7.98 49.57 -27.08
N ASN A 6 -8.82 50.52 -26.71
CA ASN A 6 -9.52 50.46 -25.41
C ASN A 6 -10.47 49.25 -25.29
N LYS A 7 -11.12 48.80 -26.40
CA LYS A 7 -11.96 47.58 -26.38
C LYS A 7 -11.12 46.30 -26.26
N LEU A 8 -10.01 46.24 -26.96
CA LEU A 8 -9.10 45.09 -26.88
C LEU A 8 -8.44 44.99 -25.50
N TRP A 9 -8.01 46.12 -24.93
CA TRP A 9 -7.46 46.17 -23.57
C TRP A 9 -8.49 45.77 -22.50
N LYS A 10 -9.72 46.24 -22.59
CA LYS A 10 -10.80 45.82 -21.67
C LYS A 10 -11.14 44.34 -21.81
N GLY A 11 -11.14 43.81 -23.04
CA GLY A 11 -11.32 42.37 -23.29
C GLY A 11 -10.19 41.52 -22.69
N PHE A 12 -8.93 41.96 -22.82
CA PHE A 12 -7.77 41.32 -22.26
C PHE A 12 -7.83 41.32 -20.71
N VAL A 13 -8.10 42.47 -20.10
CA VAL A 13 -8.26 42.60 -18.64
C VAL A 13 -9.40 41.69 -18.11
N LEU A 14 -10.55 41.71 -18.78
CA LEU A 14 -11.68 40.87 -18.40
C LEU A 14 -11.33 39.37 -18.51
N PHE A 15 -10.66 38.97 -19.60
CA PHE A 15 -10.18 37.59 -19.79
C PHE A 15 -9.17 37.20 -18.70
N THR A 16 -8.22 38.08 -18.37
CA THR A 16 -7.25 37.83 -17.29
C THR A 16 -7.94 37.72 -15.92
N VAL A 17 -8.92 38.58 -15.64
CA VAL A 17 -9.68 38.51 -14.39
C VAL A 17 -10.49 37.21 -14.32
N VAL A 18 -11.14 36.79 -15.41
CA VAL A 18 -11.87 35.50 -15.47
C VAL A 18 -10.91 34.32 -15.25
N LEU A 19 -9.73 34.32 -15.87
CA LEU A 19 -8.72 33.29 -15.64
C LEU A 19 -8.23 33.24 -14.18
N VAL A 20 -7.99 34.41 -13.55
CA VAL A 20 -7.59 34.48 -12.14
C VAL A 20 -8.70 33.98 -11.22
N VAL A 21 -9.97 34.35 -11.50
CA VAL A 21 -11.12 33.85 -10.73
C VAL A 21 -11.29 32.34 -10.90
N LEU A 22 -11.16 31.81 -12.12
CA LEU A 22 -11.23 30.37 -12.37
C LEU A 22 -10.06 29.63 -11.71
N ALA A 23 -8.85 30.15 -11.81
CA ALA A 23 -7.66 29.57 -11.15
C ALA A 23 -7.77 29.67 -9.62
N GLY A 24 -8.25 30.80 -9.08
CA GLY A 24 -8.51 30.95 -7.65
C GLY A 24 -9.61 30.03 -7.15
N GLY A 25 -10.71 29.89 -7.91
CA GLY A 25 -11.80 28.96 -7.62
C GLY A 25 -11.34 27.50 -7.63
N ALA A 26 -10.54 27.12 -8.62
CA ALA A 26 -9.92 25.79 -8.69
C ALA A 26 -8.98 25.54 -7.50
N GLY A 27 -8.16 26.54 -7.12
CA GLY A 27 -7.27 26.44 -5.95
C GLY A 27 -8.03 26.29 -4.63
N VAL A 28 -9.21 26.87 -4.49
CA VAL A 28 -10.07 26.70 -3.30
C VAL A 28 -10.72 25.31 -3.30
N LEU A 29 -11.16 24.82 -4.47
CA LEU A 29 -11.88 23.53 -4.59
C LEU A 29 -10.94 22.32 -4.53
N PHE A 30 -9.70 22.44 -5.03
CA PHE A 30 -8.76 21.34 -5.21
C PHE A 30 -7.40 21.63 -4.51
N GLY A 31 -7.37 22.47 -3.49
CA GLY A 31 -6.13 22.94 -2.86
C GLY A 31 -5.32 21.78 -2.24
N GLU A 32 -6.00 20.85 -1.60
CA GLU A 32 -5.38 19.67 -0.99
C GLU A 32 -4.89 18.71 -2.07
N GLU A 33 -5.71 18.37 -3.04
CA GLU A 33 -5.37 17.49 -4.15
C GLU A 33 -4.20 18.05 -4.98
N LEU A 34 -4.20 19.36 -5.25
CA LEU A 34 -3.09 20.03 -5.94
C LEU A 34 -1.79 19.95 -5.15
N LYS A 35 -1.85 20.08 -3.82
CA LYS A 35 -0.69 19.95 -2.94
C LYS A 35 -0.13 18.54 -3.01
N ILE A 36 -0.95 17.50 -2.81
CA ILE A 36 -0.54 16.11 -2.89
C ILE A 36 -0.02 15.79 -4.29
N ALA A 37 -0.75 16.12 -5.36
CA ALA A 37 -0.35 15.88 -6.74
C ALA A 37 0.98 16.56 -7.10
N SER A 38 1.28 17.74 -6.53
CA SER A 38 2.53 18.44 -6.75
C SER A 38 3.75 17.76 -6.12
N SER A 39 3.55 16.94 -5.07
CA SER A 39 4.61 16.18 -4.41
C SER A 39 5.06 14.97 -5.25
N ILE A 40 4.21 14.51 -6.18
CA ILE A 40 4.47 13.31 -6.96
C ILE A 40 5.64 13.55 -7.91
N ARG A 41 6.68 12.73 -7.71
CA ARG A 41 7.90 12.75 -8.50
C ARG A 41 8.41 11.34 -8.78
N ARG A 42 9.07 11.17 -9.91
CA ARG A 42 9.83 9.96 -10.21
C ARG A 42 11.06 9.89 -9.30
N LEU A 43 11.35 8.73 -8.75
CA LEU A 43 12.57 8.52 -7.97
C LEU A 43 13.77 8.32 -8.90
N SER A 44 14.90 8.93 -8.54
CA SER A 44 16.18 8.68 -9.18
C SER A 44 16.73 7.32 -8.73
N GLY A 45 17.33 6.57 -9.64
CA GLY A 45 17.90 5.25 -9.35
C GLY A 45 16.97 4.08 -9.58
N ALA A 46 15.68 4.32 -9.88
CA ALA A 46 14.75 3.25 -10.25
C ALA A 46 13.93 3.63 -11.49
N ASP A 47 13.66 2.67 -12.36
CA ASP A 47 12.81 2.90 -13.52
C ASP A 47 11.34 2.85 -13.13
N ARG A 48 10.56 3.85 -13.54
CA ARG A 48 9.10 3.93 -13.34
C ARG A 48 8.62 3.78 -11.89
N VAL A 49 9.45 4.18 -10.92
CA VAL A 49 9.11 4.24 -9.50
C VAL A 49 8.85 5.69 -9.10
N TYR A 50 7.79 5.90 -8.36
CA TYR A 50 7.32 7.23 -7.97
C TYR A 50 7.25 7.38 -6.46
N TYR A 51 7.27 8.62 -6.01
CA TYR A 51 7.14 8.98 -4.60
C TYR A 51 6.09 10.07 -4.46
N MET A 52 5.27 9.97 -3.43
CA MET A 52 4.21 10.91 -3.09
C MET A 52 4.25 11.23 -1.60
N GLU A 53 3.98 12.49 -1.25
CA GLU A 53 3.83 12.95 0.14
C GLU A 53 2.41 13.50 0.35
N ALA A 54 1.79 13.08 1.46
CA ALA A 54 0.51 13.61 1.92
C ALA A 54 0.62 13.92 3.43
N ASP A 55 0.37 15.15 3.82
CA ASP A 55 0.30 15.61 5.22
C ASP A 55 -1.14 15.55 5.78
N THR A 56 -1.87 14.55 5.37
CA THR A 56 -3.29 14.33 5.62
C THR A 56 -3.61 12.85 5.45
N ASP A 57 -4.65 12.37 6.10
CA ASP A 57 -5.26 11.06 5.84
C ASP A 57 -6.17 11.07 4.60
N TYR A 58 -6.34 12.23 3.99
CA TYR A 58 -7.14 12.48 2.80
C TYR A 58 -8.57 11.93 2.93
N HIS A 59 -9.34 12.47 3.87
CA HIS A 59 -10.74 12.11 4.15
C HIS A 59 -10.94 10.65 4.65
N PHE A 60 -9.89 9.98 5.12
CA PHE A 60 -10.03 8.59 5.57
C PHE A 60 -10.91 8.46 6.82
N GLU A 61 -10.86 9.44 7.75
CA GLU A 61 -11.78 9.49 8.88
C GLU A 61 -13.24 9.64 8.43
N GLU A 62 -13.50 10.53 7.45
CA GLU A 62 -14.85 10.70 6.86
C GLU A 62 -15.34 9.41 6.18
N PHE A 63 -14.41 8.65 5.57
CA PHE A 63 -14.69 7.35 4.97
C PHE A 63 -15.12 6.34 6.02
N LEU A 64 -14.41 6.26 7.15
CA LEU A 64 -14.75 5.37 8.25
C LEU A 64 -16.06 5.77 8.94
N GLU A 65 -16.29 7.07 9.17
CA GLU A 65 -17.55 7.60 9.72
C GLU A 65 -18.75 7.33 8.84
N ALA A 66 -18.54 7.24 7.52
CA ALA A 66 -19.59 6.89 6.55
C ALA A 66 -19.92 5.38 6.53
N GLY A 67 -19.20 4.55 7.28
CA GLY A 67 -19.40 3.09 7.35
C GLY A 67 -18.38 2.29 6.54
N GLY A 68 -17.40 2.95 5.91
CA GLY A 68 -16.39 2.31 5.09
C GLY A 68 -16.90 1.88 3.72
N ALA A 69 -16.48 0.70 3.25
CA ALA A 69 -16.89 0.14 1.96
C ALA A 69 -16.76 -1.39 1.93
N ASP A 70 -17.74 -2.08 1.36
CA ASP A 70 -17.78 -3.53 1.18
C ASP A 70 -17.08 -4.01 -0.11
N SER A 71 -16.65 -3.07 -0.96
CA SER A 71 -16.06 -3.38 -2.27
C SER A 71 -15.15 -2.27 -2.78
N ASP A 72 -14.20 -2.62 -3.65
CA ASP A 72 -13.34 -1.66 -4.36
C ASP A 72 -14.16 -0.66 -5.19
N LYS A 73 -15.35 -1.05 -5.63
CA LYS A 73 -16.26 -0.16 -6.35
C LYS A 73 -16.78 0.97 -5.45
N GLU A 74 -17.11 0.68 -4.19
CA GLU A 74 -17.54 1.70 -3.23
C GLU A 74 -16.39 2.59 -2.80
N VAL A 75 -15.19 2.03 -2.58
CA VAL A 75 -13.96 2.80 -2.38
C VAL A 75 -13.74 3.77 -3.55
N SER A 76 -13.85 3.27 -4.79
CA SER A 76 -13.74 4.08 -6.01
C SER A 76 -14.79 5.20 -6.07
N ALA A 77 -16.03 4.91 -5.67
CA ALA A 77 -17.11 5.91 -5.64
C ALA A 77 -16.83 7.01 -4.61
N PHE A 78 -16.33 6.65 -3.42
CA PHE A 78 -15.92 7.62 -2.42
C PHE A 78 -14.77 8.50 -2.93
N LEU A 79 -13.71 7.90 -3.46
CA LEU A 79 -12.56 8.61 -4.02
C LEU A 79 -12.93 9.50 -5.22
N THR A 80 -13.83 9.04 -6.07
CA THR A 80 -14.39 9.85 -7.17
C THR A 80 -15.00 11.14 -6.63
N LYS A 81 -15.78 11.05 -5.55
CA LYS A 81 -16.37 12.23 -4.91
C LYS A 81 -15.29 13.15 -4.32
N CYS A 82 -14.29 12.60 -3.65
CA CYS A 82 -13.24 13.38 -2.99
C CYS A 82 -12.24 13.98 -3.99
N ILE A 83 -11.64 13.18 -4.87
CA ILE A 83 -10.55 13.60 -5.78
C ILE A 83 -11.08 14.44 -6.94
N SER A 84 -12.13 13.97 -7.61
CA SER A 84 -12.63 14.61 -8.81
C SER A 84 -13.85 15.50 -8.56
N LYS A 85 -14.34 15.60 -7.31
CA LYS A 85 -15.60 16.26 -6.95
C LYS A 85 -16.78 15.79 -7.84
N GLY A 86 -16.71 14.52 -8.29
CA GLY A 86 -17.70 13.89 -9.16
C GLY A 86 -17.57 14.20 -10.66
N PHE A 87 -16.52 14.94 -11.08
CA PHE A 87 -16.30 15.25 -12.52
C PHE A 87 -15.73 14.09 -13.34
N TYR A 88 -15.11 13.12 -12.70
CA TYR A 88 -14.50 11.95 -13.34
C TYR A 88 -14.75 10.73 -12.47
N GLN A 89 -15.20 9.62 -13.07
CA GLN A 89 -15.40 8.36 -12.36
C GLN A 89 -14.08 7.60 -12.33
N MET A 90 -13.66 7.21 -11.12
CA MET A 90 -12.47 6.38 -10.91
C MET A 90 -12.90 4.91 -10.78
N GLU A 91 -12.03 4.02 -11.20
CA GLU A 91 -12.13 2.59 -10.91
C GLU A 91 -10.83 2.17 -10.24
N VAL A 92 -10.93 1.48 -9.12
CA VAL A 92 -9.81 0.81 -8.46
C VAL A 92 -10.00 -0.68 -8.72
N THR A 93 -9.00 -1.30 -9.30
CA THR A 93 -8.94 -2.73 -9.50
C THR A 93 -7.74 -3.25 -8.74
N ASN A 94 -7.93 -4.28 -7.92
CA ASN A 94 -6.83 -4.99 -7.31
C ASN A 94 -6.77 -6.37 -7.94
N GLU A 95 -5.62 -6.75 -8.45
CA GLU A 95 -5.32 -8.12 -8.84
C GLU A 95 -4.32 -8.69 -7.84
N GLY A 96 -4.38 -9.99 -7.59
CA GLY A 96 -3.61 -10.61 -6.52
C GLY A 96 -2.15 -10.88 -6.86
N PRO A 97 -1.21 -10.37 -6.07
CA PRO A 97 0.21 -10.63 -6.24
C PRO A 97 0.65 -11.92 -5.51
N ALA A 98 1.64 -12.60 -6.05
CA ALA A 98 2.43 -13.56 -5.28
C ALA A 98 3.40 -12.79 -4.37
N CYS A 99 3.51 -13.19 -3.10
CA CYS A 99 4.30 -12.47 -2.11
C CYS A 99 5.11 -13.40 -1.20
N SER A 100 6.10 -12.83 -0.51
CA SER A 100 6.84 -13.50 0.57
C SER A 100 7.16 -12.49 1.66
N VAL A 101 7.05 -12.91 2.91
CA VAL A 101 7.36 -12.08 4.09
C VAL A 101 8.23 -12.86 5.05
N ILE A 102 9.18 -12.16 5.69
CA ILE A 102 10.00 -12.67 6.79
C ILE A 102 10.14 -11.59 7.87
N SER A 103 9.97 -11.96 9.14
CA SER A 103 10.19 -11.13 10.32
C SER A 103 11.30 -11.73 11.16
N ALA A 104 12.24 -10.93 11.63
CA ALA A 104 13.35 -11.40 12.42
C ALA A 104 13.86 -10.37 13.43
N LEU A 105 14.57 -10.85 14.47
CA LEU A 105 15.34 -10.03 15.38
C LEU A 105 16.69 -9.71 14.73
N ASP A 106 17.18 -8.47 14.79
CA ASP A 106 18.56 -8.19 14.44
C ASP A 106 19.51 -8.55 15.60
N GLY A 107 20.81 -8.62 15.34
CA GLY A 107 21.80 -8.98 16.39
C GLY A 107 21.95 -7.92 17.49
N ALA A 108 21.33 -6.74 17.39
CA ALA A 108 21.34 -5.66 18.35
C ALA A 108 20.06 -5.61 19.22
N GLY A 109 19.08 -6.50 18.93
CA GLY A 109 17.79 -6.54 19.63
C GLY A 109 16.69 -5.71 18.99
N SER A 110 16.96 -5.11 17.84
CA SER A 110 15.98 -4.45 16.96
C SER A 110 15.26 -5.43 16.08
N HIS A 111 14.13 -5.05 15.50
CA HIS A 111 13.36 -5.92 14.64
C HIS A 111 13.45 -5.47 13.18
N VAL A 112 13.53 -6.47 12.31
CA VAL A 112 13.62 -6.31 10.86
C VAL A 112 12.55 -7.13 10.20
N TRP A 113 11.82 -6.50 9.30
CA TRP A 113 10.76 -7.13 8.53
C TRP A 113 11.01 -6.98 7.04
N GLY A 114 10.86 -8.04 6.26
CA GLY A 114 11.12 -8.03 4.83
C GLY A 114 9.98 -8.58 4.02
N ARG A 115 9.76 -8.00 2.82
CA ARG A 115 8.73 -8.44 1.88
C ARG A 115 9.23 -8.44 0.44
N ASN A 116 8.81 -9.45 -0.33
CA ASN A 116 8.77 -9.43 -1.80
C ASN A 116 7.34 -9.27 -2.28
N PHE A 117 7.15 -8.44 -3.30
CA PHE A 117 5.93 -8.30 -4.09
C PHE A 117 6.20 -8.78 -5.51
N ASP A 118 5.54 -9.85 -5.94
CA ASP A 118 5.75 -10.50 -7.23
C ASP A 118 4.50 -10.33 -8.10
N TRP A 119 4.66 -9.75 -9.30
CA TRP A 119 3.55 -9.47 -10.23
C TRP A 119 4.01 -9.43 -11.69
N ASP A 120 3.08 -9.29 -12.66
CA ASP A 120 3.33 -9.29 -14.11
C ASP A 120 3.78 -7.92 -14.67
N GLY A 121 4.02 -6.96 -13.82
CA GLY A 121 4.43 -5.60 -14.16
C GLY A 121 3.72 -4.58 -13.28
N SER A 122 4.48 -3.63 -12.76
CA SER A 122 4.00 -2.67 -11.77
C SER A 122 4.48 -1.25 -12.06
N VAL A 123 3.78 -0.29 -11.49
CA VAL A 123 4.19 1.11 -11.37
C VAL A 123 4.17 1.50 -9.89
N PRO A 124 5.22 1.18 -9.14
CA PRO A 124 5.24 1.42 -7.71
C PRO A 124 5.17 2.91 -7.37
N ILE A 125 4.30 3.26 -6.42
CA ILE A 125 4.26 4.57 -5.78
C ILE A 125 4.55 4.37 -4.29
N ILE A 126 5.66 4.91 -3.82
CA ILE A 126 5.95 5.01 -2.38
C ILE A 126 5.20 6.23 -1.85
N VAL A 127 4.38 6.02 -0.85
CA VAL A 127 3.54 7.05 -0.23
C VAL A 127 4.02 7.32 1.18
N LYS A 128 4.50 8.54 1.45
CA LYS A 128 4.70 9.03 2.82
C LYS A 128 3.44 9.79 3.24
N CYS A 129 2.73 9.25 4.23
CA CYS A 129 1.51 9.83 4.79
C CYS A 129 1.79 10.33 6.20
N THR A 130 1.40 11.57 6.50
CA THR A 130 1.54 12.16 7.85
C THR A 130 0.18 12.74 8.25
N PRO A 131 -0.75 11.91 8.73
CA PRO A 131 -2.08 12.36 9.14
C PRO A 131 -1.97 13.26 10.38
N LYS A 132 -2.97 14.13 10.60
CA LYS A 132 -3.01 14.99 11.78
C LYS A 132 -3.25 14.20 13.07
N ASP A 133 -4.14 13.20 12.96
CA ASP A 133 -4.56 12.34 14.06
C ASP A 133 -4.27 10.88 13.65
N GLY A 134 -3.13 10.35 14.08
CA GLY A 134 -2.65 9.01 13.74
C GLY A 134 -1.15 8.96 13.47
N TYR A 135 -0.64 7.77 13.20
CA TYR A 135 0.78 7.54 12.95
C TYR A 135 1.19 7.98 11.55
N ALA A 136 2.36 8.62 11.45
CA ALA A 136 3.02 8.78 10.16
C ALA A 136 3.41 7.41 9.60
N SER A 137 3.37 7.25 8.27
CA SER A 137 3.65 5.96 7.63
C SER A 137 4.32 6.11 6.28
N VAL A 138 5.05 5.07 5.87
CA VAL A 138 5.50 4.83 4.51
C VAL A 138 4.81 3.57 4.02
N SER A 139 4.17 3.65 2.86
CA SER A 139 3.48 2.52 2.24
C SER A 139 3.79 2.45 0.75
N THR A 140 3.56 1.29 0.14
CA THR A 140 3.72 1.09 -1.30
C THR A 140 2.39 0.72 -1.93
N CYS A 141 2.04 1.39 -3.02
CA CYS A 141 0.90 1.09 -3.86
C CYS A 141 1.39 0.76 -5.27
N ASP A 142 0.72 -0.16 -5.94
CA ASP A 142 0.87 -0.31 -7.40
C ASP A 142 -0.13 0.58 -8.12
N PHE A 143 0.36 1.55 -8.91
CA PHE A 143 -0.50 2.45 -9.68
C PHE A 143 -1.30 1.73 -10.77
N LYS A 144 -0.86 0.53 -11.18
CA LYS A 144 -1.65 -0.36 -12.05
C LYS A 144 -3.02 -0.65 -11.44
N ASN A 145 -3.11 -0.83 -10.13
CA ASN A 145 -4.38 -1.06 -9.43
C ASN A 145 -5.36 0.14 -9.47
N ILE A 146 -4.87 1.33 -9.83
CA ILE A 146 -5.68 2.55 -9.96
C ILE A 146 -6.05 2.82 -11.42
N THR A 147 -5.24 2.36 -12.38
CA THR A 147 -5.38 2.69 -13.81
C THR A 147 -5.70 1.51 -14.69
N ASP A 148 -5.72 0.30 -14.14
CA ASP A 148 -5.85 -0.98 -14.86
C ASP A 148 -4.81 -1.14 -15.99
N SER A 149 -3.64 -0.50 -15.84
CA SER A 149 -2.59 -0.54 -16.86
C SER A 149 -1.20 -0.22 -16.31
N ALA A 150 -0.26 -1.13 -16.49
CA ALA A 150 1.15 -0.87 -16.23
C ALA A 150 1.80 0.10 -17.24
N GLU A 151 1.14 0.48 -18.34
CA GLU A 151 1.65 1.46 -19.30
C GLU A 151 1.45 2.91 -18.83
N ILE A 152 0.50 3.14 -17.93
CA ILE A 152 0.15 4.47 -17.42
C ILE A 152 1.04 4.80 -16.23
N VAL A 153 1.58 6.03 -16.23
CA VAL A 153 2.44 6.53 -15.13
C VAL A 153 1.96 7.90 -14.65
N PRO A 154 2.16 8.25 -13.37
CA PRO A 154 1.66 9.51 -12.77
C PRO A 154 2.54 10.72 -13.12
N GLU A 155 2.89 10.92 -14.40
CA GLU A 155 3.67 12.08 -14.86
C GLU A 155 2.79 13.21 -15.41
N GLN A 156 1.66 12.87 -16.05
CA GLN A 156 0.69 13.84 -16.51
C GLN A 156 -0.21 14.29 -15.35
N PHE A 157 -0.66 15.55 -15.38
CA PHE A 157 -1.45 16.14 -14.31
C PHE A 157 -2.68 15.30 -13.94
N ALA A 158 -3.45 14.80 -14.92
CA ALA A 158 -4.62 13.97 -14.65
C ALA A 158 -4.27 12.68 -13.89
N TYR A 159 -3.18 12.02 -14.26
CA TYR A 159 -2.72 10.81 -13.58
C TYR A 159 -2.10 11.08 -12.21
N LYS A 160 -1.51 12.27 -12.00
CA LYS A 160 -1.10 12.70 -10.66
C LYS A 160 -2.30 12.87 -9.73
N MET A 161 -3.40 13.41 -10.23
CA MET A 161 -4.64 13.50 -9.44
C MET A 161 -5.18 12.11 -9.10
N LEU A 162 -5.19 11.17 -10.05
CA LEU A 162 -5.61 9.78 -9.78
C LEU A 162 -4.70 9.08 -8.78
N ALA A 163 -3.40 9.37 -8.79
CA ALA A 163 -2.43 8.76 -7.88
C ALA A 163 -2.68 9.07 -6.39
N ILE A 164 -3.51 10.08 -6.06
CA ILE A 164 -3.96 10.35 -4.68
C ILE A 164 -4.69 9.13 -4.11
N ALA A 165 -5.36 8.34 -4.95
CA ALA A 165 -5.99 7.09 -4.53
C ALA A 165 -5.02 6.07 -3.92
N ALA A 166 -3.71 6.19 -4.14
CA ALA A 166 -2.70 5.33 -3.52
C ALA A 166 -2.72 5.39 -1.98
N LEU A 167 -3.30 6.45 -1.39
CA LEU A 167 -3.54 6.54 0.05
C LEU A 167 -4.54 5.48 0.56
N TYR A 168 -5.45 4.99 -0.30
CA TYR A 168 -6.50 4.03 0.05
C TYR A 168 -6.20 2.59 -0.36
N VAL A 169 -5.19 2.39 -1.21
CA VAL A 169 -4.86 1.06 -1.76
C VAL A 169 -3.39 0.67 -1.53
N PRO A 170 -2.88 0.82 -0.28
CA PRO A 170 -1.55 0.33 0.04
C PRO A 170 -1.51 -1.20 -0.03
N MET A 171 -0.43 -1.75 -0.60
CA MET A 171 -0.16 -3.19 -0.63
C MET A 171 0.71 -3.62 0.55
N ASP A 172 1.45 -2.68 1.12
CA ASP A 172 2.30 -2.83 2.30
C ASP A 172 2.63 -1.48 2.92
N GLY A 173 3.19 -1.50 4.11
CA GLY A 173 3.70 -0.30 4.75
C GLY A 173 4.27 -0.56 6.14
N MET A 174 4.92 0.48 6.66
CA MET A 174 5.35 0.60 8.05
C MET A 174 4.93 1.98 8.57
N ASN A 175 4.49 2.03 9.83
CA ASN A 175 4.23 3.30 10.49
C ASN A 175 5.36 3.69 11.48
N GLU A 176 5.30 4.90 12.02
CA GLU A 176 6.31 5.45 12.94
C GLU A 176 6.37 4.72 14.30
N ALA A 177 5.36 3.93 14.65
CA ALA A 177 5.40 3.04 15.81
C ALA A 177 6.16 1.73 15.51
N GLY A 178 6.54 1.48 14.26
CA GLY A 178 7.21 0.26 13.81
C GLY A 178 6.25 -0.89 13.48
N LEU A 179 4.94 -0.65 13.39
CA LEU A 179 4.02 -1.65 12.86
C LEU A 179 4.22 -1.79 11.36
N CYS A 180 4.53 -3.01 10.91
CA CYS A 180 4.58 -3.40 9.51
C CYS A 180 3.35 -4.23 9.14
N VAL A 181 2.80 -3.99 7.96
CA VAL A 181 1.68 -4.77 7.43
C VAL A 181 1.83 -4.96 5.92
N ALA A 182 1.46 -6.13 5.42
CA ALA A 182 1.36 -6.40 4.00
C ALA A 182 0.17 -7.30 3.69
N ASP A 183 -0.39 -7.07 2.51
CA ASP A 183 -1.34 -7.94 1.85
C ASP A 183 -0.63 -9.03 1.05
N LEU A 184 -1.11 -10.27 1.15
CA LEU A 184 -0.68 -11.39 0.33
C LEU A 184 -1.91 -12.13 -0.21
N GLU A 185 -1.89 -12.47 -1.49
CA GLU A 185 -2.90 -13.34 -2.09
C GLU A 185 -2.83 -14.74 -1.49
N VAL A 186 -3.98 -15.36 -1.33
CA VAL A 186 -4.13 -16.77 -0.95
C VAL A 186 -4.76 -17.52 -2.11
N ASN A 187 -4.10 -18.57 -2.58
CA ASN A 187 -4.60 -19.38 -3.70
C ASN A 187 -5.71 -20.38 -3.32
N GLU A 188 -6.11 -20.40 -2.04
CA GLU A 188 -7.10 -21.30 -1.49
C GLU A 188 -8.12 -20.56 -0.62
N GLY A 189 -9.25 -21.18 -0.39
CA GLY A 189 -10.32 -20.61 0.43
C GLY A 189 -11.30 -19.77 -0.39
N GLY A 190 -12.33 -19.29 0.28
CA GLY A 190 -13.31 -18.36 -0.30
C GLY A 190 -12.82 -16.92 -0.20
N MET A 191 -13.38 -16.03 -1.01
CA MET A 191 -13.19 -14.59 -0.83
C MET A 191 -13.63 -14.17 0.57
N ILE A 192 -12.89 -13.23 1.16
CA ILE A 192 -13.29 -12.58 2.40
C ILE A 192 -14.57 -11.81 2.11
N ALA A 193 -15.64 -12.14 2.81
CA ALA A 193 -16.93 -11.48 2.72
C ALA A 193 -17.64 -11.65 4.07
N VAL A 194 -17.16 -10.94 5.08
CA VAL A 194 -17.78 -10.91 6.40
C VAL A 194 -18.93 -9.92 6.34
N ASP A 195 -20.13 -10.31 6.75
CA ASP A 195 -21.32 -9.46 6.68
C ASP A 195 -22.07 -9.59 8.02
N THR A 196 -21.80 -8.65 8.90
CA THR A 196 -22.46 -8.50 10.20
C THR A 196 -23.01 -7.07 10.33
N ASP A 197 -23.25 -6.59 11.55
CA ASP A 197 -23.70 -5.22 11.80
C ASP A 197 -22.53 -4.21 11.98
N LYS A 198 -21.28 -4.59 11.65
CA LYS A 198 -20.10 -3.73 11.78
C LYS A 198 -19.88 -2.88 10.52
N PRO A 199 -19.11 -1.78 10.61
CA PRO A 199 -18.66 -1.06 9.43
C PRO A 199 -17.77 -1.94 8.53
N ASP A 200 -17.78 -1.64 7.22
CA ASP A 200 -17.11 -2.44 6.20
C ASP A 200 -15.73 -1.89 5.84
N LEU A 201 -14.77 -2.78 5.57
CA LEU A 201 -13.48 -2.41 5.00
C LEU A 201 -13.07 -3.43 3.92
N THR A 202 -12.50 -2.93 2.83
CA THR A 202 -11.72 -3.78 1.93
C THR A 202 -10.34 -4.06 2.53
N VAL A 203 -9.65 -5.10 2.06
CA VAL A 203 -8.30 -5.45 2.55
C VAL A 203 -7.35 -4.25 2.47
N THR A 204 -7.35 -3.51 1.37
CA THR A 204 -6.44 -2.37 1.19
C THR A 204 -6.78 -1.19 2.13
N THR A 205 -8.06 -0.91 2.35
CA THR A 205 -8.46 0.13 3.31
C THR A 205 -8.21 -0.31 4.76
N ALA A 206 -8.26 -1.60 5.05
CA ALA A 206 -7.84 -2.15 6.35
C ALA A 206 -6.34 -1.92 6.61
N ILE A 207 -5.47 -2.12 5.61
CA ILE A 207 -4.04 -1.77 5.74
C ILE A 207 -3.86 -0.28 6.06
N ARG A 208 -4.58 0.61 5.40
CA ARG A 208 -4.53 2.05 5.71
C ARG A 208 -4.97 2.33 7.15
N LEU A 209 -6.05 1.70 7.61
CA LEU A 209 -6.53 1.81 8.98
C LEU A 209 -5.44 1.40 9.99
N LEU A 210 -4.81 0.24 9.78
CA LEU A 210 -3.77 -0.28 10.65
C LEU A 210 -2.56 0.66 10.69
N LEU A 211 -2.10 1.13 9.54
CA LEU A 211 -0.98 2.09 9.46
C LEU A 211 -1.28 3.40 10.18
N ASN A 212 -2.52 3.86 10.16
CA ASN A 212 -2.92 5.11 10.81
C ASN A 212 -3.10 4.95 12.34
N ARG A 213 -3.51 3.76 12.85
CA ARG A 213 -4.06 3.66 14.21
C ARG A 213 -3.48 2.59 15.10
N ALA A 214 -2.76 1.60 14.59
CA ALA A 214 -2.21 0.51 15.41
C ALA A 214 -0.69 0.66 15.59
N ALA A 215 -0.21 0.45 16.80
CA ALA A 215 1.23 0.43 17.12
C ALA A 215 1.75 -1.00 17.31
N THR A 216 0.88 -1.94 17.68
CA THR A 216 1.24 -3.32 18.00
C THR A 216 0.37 -4.30 17.23
N VAL A 217 0.85 -5.55 17.12
CA VAL A 217 0.06 -6.66 16.57
C VAL A 217 -1.25 -6.85 17.34
N GLU A 218 -1.23 -6.75 18.67
CA GLU A 218 -2.44 -6.87 19.49
C GLU A 218 -3.47 -5.77 19.15
N GLU A 219 -3.03 -4.51 19.04
CA GLU A 219 -3.90 -3.40 18.63
C GLU A 219 -4.42 -3.59 17.20
N ALA A 220 -3.58 -4.05 16.28
CA ALA A 220 -3.97 -4.30 14.90
C ALA A 220 -5.07 -5.38 14.81
N VAL A 221 -4.91 -6.51 15.49
CA VAL A 221 -5.90 -7.60 15.53
C VAL A 221 -7.20 -7.13 16.19
N ALA A 222 -7.11 -6.40 17.31
CA ALA A 222 -8.27 -5.86 18.00
C ALA A 222 -9.04 -4.85 17.14
N LEU A 223 -8.32 -4.05 16.34
CA LEU A 223 -8.89 -3.06 15.45
C LEU A 223 -9.57 -3.72 14.25
N LEU A 224 -8.96 -4.71 13.61
CA LEU A 224 -9.58 -5.50 12.53
C LEU A 224 -10.88 -6.16 12.99
N GLY A 225 -10.93 -6.66 14.23
CA GLY A 225 -12.12 -7.27 14.82
C GLY A 225 -13.32 -6.31 14.99
N GLN A 226 -13.17 -5.01 14.78
CA GLN A 226 -14.23 -4.02 14.84
C GLN A 226 -14.94 -3.79 13.50
N TYR A 227 -14.43 -4.39 12.43
CA TYR A 227 -14.93 -4.20 11.06
C TYR A 227 -15.29 -5.51 10.41
N ASP A 228 -16.17 -5.46 9.43
CA ASP A 228 -16.41 -6.55 8.50
C ASP A 228 -15.43 -6.40 7.32
N LEU A 229 -14.62 -7.41 7.08
CA LEU A 229 -13.62 -7.37 6.02
C LEU A 229 -14.14 -8.01 4.74
N HIS A 230 -13.81 -7.37 3.61
CA HIS A 230 -14.15 -7.79 2.27
C HIS A 230 -12.90 -7.89 1.40
N ALA A 231 -12.90 -8.85 0.48
CA ALA A 231 -11.81 -9.04 -0.45
C ALA A 231 -11.64 -7.81 -1.37
N SER A 232 -10.39 -7.47 -1.66
CA SER A 232 -10.04 -6.57 -2.75
C SER A 232 -9.72 -7.38 -4.01
N GLY A 233 -10.00 -6.84 -5.21
CA GLY A 233 -9.68 -7.48 -6.48
C GLY A 233 -10.40 -8.80 -6.78
N GLY A 234 -11.36 -9.20 -5.96
CA GLY A 234 -12.11 -10.45 -6.16
C GLY A 234 -11.31 -11.72 -5.91
N ILE A 235 -10.25 -11.64 -5.11
CA ILE A 235 -9.37 -12.75 -4.73
C ILE A 235 -9.34 -12.92 -3.21
N SER A 236 -8.83 -14.05 -2.73
CA SER A 236 -8.63 -14.29 -1.30
C SER A 236 -7.32 -13.69 -0.82
N HIS A 237 -7.30 -13.19 0.40
CA HIS A 237 -6.16 -12.51 1.01
C HIS A 237 -5.92 -12.96 2.44
N HIS A 238 -4.69 -12.76 2.90
CA HIS A 238 -4.34 -12.69 4.31
C HIS A 238 -3.37 -11.52 4.58
N LEU A 239 -3.28 -11.09 5.84
CA LEU A 239 -2.40 -10.01 6.22
C LEU A 239 -1.22 -10.53 7.04
N ALA A 240 0.00 -10.24 6.61
CA ALA A 240 1.19 -10.40 7.44
C ALA A 240 1.40 -9.12 8.25
N ILE A 241 1.45 -9.22 9.57
CA ILE A 241 1.58 -8.09 10.49
C ILE A 241 2.71 -8.36 11.47
N SER A 242 3.58 -7.37 11.71
CA SER A 242 4.64 -7.43 12.71
C SER A 242 4.83 -6.07 13.36
N ASP A 243 5.27 -6.04 14.62
CA ASP A 243 5.54 -4.81 15.35
C ASP A 243 6.97 -4.74 15.92
N ALA A 244 7.33 -3.58 16.46
CA ALA A 244 8.66 -3.33 17.03
C ALA A 244 8.96 -4.15 18.30
N SER A 245 8.01 -4.87 18.88
CA SER A 245 8.25 -5.82 19.97
C SER A 245 8.74 -7.18 19.48
N GLY A 246 8.61 -7.44 18.16
CA GLY A 246 8.91 -8.71 17.52
C GLY A 246 7.73 -9.66 17.42
N ALA A 247 6.55 -9.26 17.86
CA ALA A 247 5.34 -9.99 17.54
C ALA A 247 5.15 -10.03 16.02
N SER A 248 4.82 -11.19 15.48
CA SER A 248 4.63 -11.38 14.04
C SER A 248 3.57 -12.44 13.81
N VAL A 249 2.55 -12.10 13.02
CA VAL A 249 1.38 -12.97 12.76
C VAL A 249 0.97 -12.95 11.30
N SER A 250 0.29 -14.03 10.89
CA SER A 250 -0.62 -14.04 9.74
C SER A 250 -2.05 -13.88 10.25
N VAL A 251 -2.79 -12.90 9.74
CA VAL A 251 -4.22 -12.76 9.98
C VAL A 251 -4.96 -13.31 8.77
N GLU A 252 -5.64 -14.41 8.96
CA GLU A 252 -6.25 -15.22 7.92
C GLU A 252 -7.77 -15.26 8.09
N PHE A 253 -8.48 -15.54 7.01
CA PHE A 253 -9.94 -15.66 7.02
C PHE A 253 -10.31 -17.05 6.50
N VAL A 254 -10.71 -17.91 7.42
CA VAL A 254 -11.06 -19.32 7.14
C VAL A 254 -12.52 -19.54 7.50
N ASP A 255 -13.32 -19.99 6.55
CA ASP A 255 -14.76 -20.23 6.74
C ASP A 255 -15.53 -19.00 7.26
N GLY A 256 -15.08 -17.78 6.89
CA GLY A 256 -15.69 -16.52 7.32
C GLY A 256 -15.25 -16.03 8.71
N GLU A 257 -14.35 -16.74 9.37
CA GLU A 257 -13.83 -16.39 10.68
C GLU A 257 -12.39 -15.84 10.57
N MET A 258 -12.07 -14.79 11.33
CA MET A 258 -10.73 -14.28 11.45
C MET A 258 -9.87 -15.19 12.33
N VAL A 259 -8.80 -15.73 11.79
CA VAL A 259 -7.84 -16.61 12.49
C VAL A 259 -6.48 -15.93 12.54
N VAL A 260 -5.86 -15.89 13.72
CA VAL A 260 -4.53 -15.31 13.92
C VAL A 260 -3.53 -16.41 14.17
N VAL A 261 -2.48 -16.47 13.36
CA VAL A 261 -1.42 -17.49 13.44
C VAL A 261 -0.08 -16.83 13.73
N ASP A 262 0.55 -17.15 14.85
CA ASP A 262 1.90 -16.69 15.17
C ASP A 262 2.89 -17.27 14.17
N THR A 263 3.62 -16.42 13.46
CA THR A 263 4.58 -16.84 12.43
C THR A 263 5.57 -15.74 12.09
N ASN A 264 6.78 -16.15 11.69
CA ASN A 264 7.80 -15.24 11.18
C ASN A 264 7.98 -15.33 9.66
N CYS A 265 7.31 -16.27 9.00
CA CYS A 265 7.38 -16.44 7.56
C CYS A 265 5.97 -16.61 6.99
N VAL A 266 5.65 -15.87 5.93
CA VAL A 266 4.33 -15.91 5.25
C VAL A 266 4.56 -15.94 3.75
N THR A 267 3.79 -16.77 3.04
CA THR A 267 3.67 -16.77 1.57
C THR A 267 2.20 -17.00 1.19
N ASN A 268 1.89 -17.41 -0.01
CA ASN A 268 0.55 -17.40 -0.59
C ASN A 268 -0.34 -18.63 -0.25
N PHE A 269 -0.45 -18.99 1.01
CA PHE A 269 -1.38 -20.02 1.51
C PHE A 269 -1.74 -19.78 2.99
N ASN A 270 -2.88 -20.29 3.43
CA ASN A 270 -3.32 -20.16 4.83
C ASN A 270 -2.55 -21.13 5.73
N LEU A 271 -1.82 -20.58 6.70
CA LEU A 271 -1.09 -21.36 7.72
C LEU A 271 -2.05 -22.09 8.67
N ALA A 272 -3.22 -21.51 8.95
CA ALA A 272 -4.24 -22.11 9.81
C ALA A 272 -4.72 -23.48 9.30
N ASN A 273 -4.68 -23.72 7.98
CA ASN A 273 -5.04 -25.00 7.39
C ASN A 273 -3.92 -26.06 7.53
N GLY A 274 -2.72 -25.64 7.91
CA GLY A 274 -1.58 -26.53 8.17
C GLY A 274 -1.02 -27.27 6.94
N ASP A 275 -1.44 -26.93 5.73
CA ASP A 275 -0.99 -27.56 4.49
C ASP A 275 -0.34 -26.55 3.53
N PRO A 276 1.00 -26.38 3.56
CA PRO A 276 1.71 -25.50 2.63
C PRO A 276 1.53 -25.87 1.14
N ALA A 277 1.14 -27.11 0.83
CA ALA A 277 0.92 -27.54 -0.54
C ALA A 277 -0.31 -26.88 -1.18
N ALA A 278 -1.25 -26.37 -0.39
CA ALA A 278 -2.44 -25.68 -0.86
C ALA A 278 -2.09 -24.38 -1.64
N GLY A 279 -1.00 -23.68 -1.26
CA GLY A 279 -0.51 -22.50 -1.97
C GLY A 279 0.19 -22.76 -3.32
N GLY A 280 0.32 -24.05 -3.69
CA GLY A 280 1.07 -24.47 -4.86
C GLY A 280 2.59 -24.53 -4.64
N GLU A 281 3.28 -25.15 -5.59
CA GLU A 281 4.71 -25.49 -5.47
C GLU A 281 5.59 -24.26 -5.21
N SER A 282 5.35 -23.16 -5.90
CA SER A 282 6.15 -21.93 -5.77
C SER A 282 6.01 -21.28 -4.39
N ALA A 283 4.77 -21.17 -3.85
CA ALA A 283 4.53 -20.60 -2.53
C ALA A 283 5.15 -21.49 -1.43
N GLN A 284 4.98 -22.81 -1.55
CA GLN A 284 5.55 -23.80 -0.64
C GLN A 284 7.09 -23.75 -0.60
N GLN A 285 7.75 -23.72 -1.76
CA GLN A 285 9.22 -23.67 -1.84
C GLN A 285 9.78 -22.40 -1.21
N ARG A 286 9.14 -21.22 -1.48
CA ARG A 286 9.55 -19.94 -0.89
C ARG A 286 9.34 -19.94 0.63
N TYR A 287 8.24 -20.50 1.12
CA TYR A 287 7.94 -20.62 2.55
C TYR A 287 9.01 -21.46 3.26
N PHE A 288 9.25 -22.69 2.81
CA PHE A 288 10.26 -23.55 3.43
C PHE A 288 11.67 -22.96 3.36
N LYS A 289 11.99 -22.24 2.28
CA LYS A 289 13.28 -21.57 2.17
C LYS A 289 13.44 -20.45 3.19
N LEU A 290 12.41 -19.64 3.40
CA LEU A 290 12.43 -18.59 4.44
C LEU A 290 12.48 -19.20 5.85
N CYS A 291 11.73 -20.26 6.12
CA CYS A 291 11.80 -20.98 7.40
C CYS A 291 13.19 -21.58 7.65
N GLU A 292 13.82 -22.21 6.64
CA GLU A 292 15.19 -22.74 6.73
C GLU A 292 16.20 -21.65 7.10
N ILE A 293 16.09 -20.47 6.46
CA ILE A 293 16.99 -19.34 6.74
C ILE A 293 16.75 -18.80 8.16
N TYR A 294 15.49 -18.62 8.55
CA TYR A 294 15.10 -18.11 9.86
C TYR A 294 15.58 -19.05 10.98
N GLU A 295 15.28 -20.34 10.87
CA GLU A 295 15.68 -21.36 11.85
C GLU A 295 17.20 -21.54 11.91
N GLY A 296 17.86 -21.57 10.74
CA GLY A 296 19.32 -21.68 10.64
C GLY A 296 20.06 -20.52 11.30
N ALA A 297 19.42 -19.34 11.36
CA ALA A 297 19.90 -18.14 12.05
C ALA A 297 19.37 -18.02 13.50
N CYS A 298 18.65 -19.02 14.00
CA CYS A 298 17.99 -18.97 15.32
C CYS A 298 17.11 -17.72 15.51
N GLY A 299 16.41 -17.30 14.45
CA GLY A 299 15.51 -16.13 14.47
C GLY A 299 16.22 -14.76 14.42
N THR A 300 17.54 -14.74 14.25
CA THR A 300 18.35 -13.51 14.28
C THR A 300 18.94 -13.21 12.90
N LEU A 301 18.42 -12.18 12.22
CA LEU A 301 18.83 -11.78 10.88
C LEU A 301 19.03 -10.26 10.82
N THR A 302 20.20 -9.81 10.44
CA THR A 302 20.43 -8.38 10.15
C THR A 302 19.61 -7.92 8.94
N ALA A 303 19.42 -6.62 8.75
CA ALA A 303 18.76 -6.06 7.58
C ALA A 303 19.37 -6.58 6.26
N GLU A 304 20.71 -6.70 6.21
CA GLU A 304 21.43 -7.30 5.06
C GLU A 304 21.10 -8.78 4.89
N ALA A 305 20.99 -9.55 5.97
CA ALA A 305 20.63 -10.97 5.90
C ALA A 305 19.17 -11.17 5.48
N VAL A 306 18.24 -10.29 5.92
CA VAL A 306 16.86 -10.28 5.45
C VAL A 306 16.80 -9.95 3.96
N LYS A 307 17.53 -8.94 3.48
CA LYS A 307 17.67 -8.63 2.04
C LYS A 307 18.15 -9.86 1.25
N GLN A 308 19.17 -10.57 1.76
CA GLN A 308 19.69 -11.79 1.13
C GLN A 308 18.65 -12.92 1.15
N ALA A 309 17.88 -13.08 2.23
CA ALA A 309 16.77 -14.04 2.28
C ALA A 309 15.72 -13.74 1.21
N LEU A 310 15.31 -12.48 1.08
CA LEU A 310 14.37 -12.04 0.06
C LEU A 310 14.92 -12.32 -1.36
N SER A 311 16.21 -12.07 -1.61
CA SER A 311 16.81 -12.32 -2.91
C SER A 311 16.84 -13.82 -3.29
N GLN A 312 16.92 -14.71 -2.30
CA GLN A 312 16.91 -16.17 -2.52
C GLN A 312 15.50 -16.72 -2.85
N VAL A 313 14.44 -15.99 -2.48
CA VAL A 313 13.06 -16.35 -2.76
C VAL A 313 12.40 -15.42 -3.78
N ALA A 314 13.16 -14.49 -4.37
CA ALA A 314 12.70 -13.63 -5.43
C ALA A 314 12.36 -14.43 -6.68
N LYS A 315 11.26 -14.08 -7.32
CA LYS A 315 10.87 -14.65 -8.63
C LYS A 315 11.57 -13.83 -9.71
N THR A 316 12.43 -14.48 -10.48
CA THR A 316 13.22 -13.83 -11.55
C THR A 316 12.81 -14.28 -12.94
N GLU A 317 11.94 -15.29 -13.03
CA GLU A 317 11.48 -15.89 -14.28
C GLU A 317 9.97 -16.20 -14.19
N GLY A 318 9.34 -16.34 -15.34
CA GLY A 318 7.91 -16.65 -15.45
C GLY A 318 7.06 -15.42 -15.71
N GLU A 319 5.74 -15.60 -15.62
CA GLU A 319 4.75 -14.55 -15.87
C GLU A 319 4.78 -13.49 -14.76
N TRP A 320 4.98 -13.91 -13.52
CA TRP A 320 5.06 -13.05 -12.34
C TRP A 320 6.47 -13.07 -11.77
N TRP A 321 7.05 -11.90 -11.58
CA TRP A 321 8.40 -11.73 -11.06
C TRP A 321 8.45 -10.59 -10.03
N THR A 322 9.50 -10.56 -9.21
CA THR A 322 9.62 -9.63 -8.09
C THR A 322 9.71 -8.18 -8.59
N GLN A 323 8.69 -7.40 -8.35
CA GLN A 323 8.58 -6.00 -8.74
C GLN A 323 9.28 -5.09 -7.74
N TRP A 324 9.11 -5.37 -6.45
CA TRP A 324 9.88 -4.73 -5.40
C TRP A 324 10.10 -5.67 -4.23
N SER A 325 11.21 -5.42 -3.53
CA SER A 325 11.53 -5.97 -2.22
C SER A 325 11.73 -4.82 -1.25
N ILE A 326 11.28 -5.00 -0.02
CA ILE A 326 11.44 -3.99 1.03
C ILE A 326 12.03 -4.66 2.25
N VAL A 327 12.97 -3.96 2.90
CA VAL A 327 13.46 -4.28 4.25
C VAL A 327 13.12 -3.10 5.16
N TYR A 328 12.20 -3.32 6.08
CA TYR A 328 11.85 -2.37 7.12
C TYR A 328 12.68 -2.63 8.38
N GLN A 329 13.37 -1.60 8.85
CA GLN A 329 14.01 -1.58 10.17
C GLN A 329 13.07 -0.85 11.12
N GLN A 330 12.34 -1.60 11.94
CA GLN A 330 11.18 -1.11 12.69
C GLN A 330 11.57 -0.06 13.74
N ASP A 331 12.71 -0.23 14.42
CA ASP A 331 13.15 0.70 15.46
C ASP A 331 13.74 2.01 14.92
N THR A 332 14.37 1.95 13.74
CA THR A 332 14.95 3.14 13.09
C THR A 332 14.00 3.81 12.12
N GLN A 333 12.81 3.22 11.91
CA GLN A 333 11.78 3.72 11.00
C GLN A 333 12.31 3.93 9.58
N THR A 334 13.16 2.99 9.12
CA THR A 334 13.82 3.05 7.83
C THR A 334 13.29 1.94 6.92
N ALA A 335 12.91 2.32 5.71
CA ALA A 335 12.51 1.41 4.64
C ALA A 335 13.57 1.40 3.53
N SER A 336 14.17 0.25 3.28
CA SER A 336 15.13 0.02 2.20
C SER A 336 14.44 -0.73 1.07
N TYR A 337 14.29 -0.09 -0.08
CA TYR A 337 13.63 -0.61 -1.26
C TYR A 337 14.61 -1.09 -2.30
N TYR A 338 14.28 -2.22 -2.93
CA TYR A 338 14.99 -2.82 -4.05
C TYR A 338 13.98 -3.16 -5.14
N PHE A 339 14.13 -2.56 -6.32
CA PHE A 339 13.16 -2.72 -7.40
C PHE A 339 13.67 -3.69 -8.47
N TYR A 340 12.77 -4.49 -9.01
CA TYR A 340 13.01 -5.34 -10.18
C TYR A 340 14.16 -6.35 -9.98
N GLY A 341 14.29 -6.88 -8.76
CA GLY A 341 15.32 -7.86 -8.41
C GLY A 341 16.76 -7.30 -8.34
N LYS A 342 16.91 -5.96 -8.34
CA LYS A 342 18.24 -5.31 -8.29
C LYS A 342 18.63 -4.97 -6.86
N TYR A 343 19.08 -5.95 -6.13
CA TYR A 343 19.40 -5.82 -4.70
C TYR A 343 20.65 -4.98 -4.38
N GLU A 344 21.44 -4.57 -5.40
CA GLU A 344 22.56 -3.63 -5.27
C GLU A 344 22.13 -2.16 -5.42
N GLU A 345 20.92 -1.88 -5.92
CA GLU A 345 20.40 -0.53 -6.13
C GLU A 345 19.41 -0.18 -5.01
N GLU A 346 19.92 0.20 -3.83
CA GLU A 346 19.08 0.55 -2.68
C GLU A 346 18.51 1.95 -2.79
N ILE A 347 17.19 2.07 -2.50
CA ILE A 347 16.55 3.36 -2.26
C ILE A 347 16.04 3.37 -0.83
N GLN A 348 16.58 4.26 0.00
CA GLN A 348 16.23 4.36 1.41
C GLN A 348 15.25 5.51 1.66
N ILE A 349 14.19 5.23 2.39
CA ILE A 349 13.18 6.20 2.86
C ILE A 349 13.14 6.14 4.39
N THR A 350 13.26 7.30 5.04
CA THR A 350 13.10 7.44 6.50
C THR A 350 11.83 8.24 6.79
N MET A 351 11.07 7.82 7.81
CA MET A 351 9.88 8.51 8.28
C MET A 351 10.20 9.79 9.01
#